data_a5808c1ac3b62fc4cadf9353ba6851dd
#
_entry.id   a5808c1ac3b62fc4cadf9353ba6851dd
#
_cell.length_a   1.000
_cell.length_b   1.000
_cell.length_c   1.000
_cell.angle_alpha   90.00
_cell.angle_beta   90.00
_cell.angle_gamma   90.00
#
_symmetry.space_group_name_H-M   'P 1'
#
loop_
_entity.id
_entity.type
_entity.pdbx_description
1 polymer ?
#
loop_
_entity_poly.entity_id
_entity_poly.type
_entity_poly.pdbx_seq_one_letter_code
_entity_poly.pdbx_strand_id
1 'polypeptide(L)'
;MSTRNKTSPDCVYRGLYLYFSGLSLRRTSERLSCLVKRNHVTIWNWIQKYKPRLIKTKQRRISEFILDETLLKVGSELIWLWIAIEPENRQILALSISKERNMFVAERFIQDLVKIYGKHPVSTDGGTWYPMACQFLKLDHHIHSSLEKSLIERKMQYIKDRTESFDDYFPCRVEHCKLSHVRNWLNLFVDYHNEELKRVN
;
A
#
# COMPACT_ATOMS: atom_id res chain seq x y z
N MET A 1 -2.99 -37.50 -15.38
CA MET A 1 -2.54 -36.44 -14.45
C MET A 1 -3.71 -35.47 -14.28
N SER A 2 -4.31 -35.44 -13.09
CA SER A 2 -5.46 -34.58 -12.81
C SER A 2 -5.04 -33.12 -12.85
N THR A 3 -5.59 -32.35 -13.78
CA THR A 3 -5.51 -30.90 -13.80
C THR A 3 -6.24 -30.39 -12.57
N ARG A 4 -5.51 -30.11 -11.48
CA ARG A 4 -6.04 -29.43 -10.29
C ARG A 4 -6.81 -28.21 -10.77
N ASN A 5 -8.11 -28.14 -10.45
CA ASN A 5 -9.00 -27.03 -10.77
C ASN A 5 -8.38 -25.69 -10.36
N LYS A 6 -7.68 -25.06 -11.29
CA LYS A 6 -7.07 -23.75 -11.09
C LYS A 6 -8.19 -22.74 -11.01
N THR A 7 -8.27 -21.98 -9.92
CA THR A 7 -9.27 -20.91 -9.77
C THR A 7 -9.05 -19.87 -10.87
N SER A 8 -10.13 -19.42 -11.53
CA SER A 8 -10.03 -18.39 -12.54
C SER A 8 -9.48 -17.08 -11.93
N PRO A 9 -8.72 -16.29 -12.69
CA PRO A 9 -8.19 -15.00 -12.23
C PRO A 9 -9.29 -14.08 -11.71
N ASP A 10 -10.47 -14.07 -12.33
CA ASP A 10 -11.60 -13.23 -11.93
C ASP A 10 -12.14 -13.61 -10.55
N CYS A 11 -12.22 -14.91 -10.24
CA CYS A 11 -12.60 -15.36 -8.90
C CYS A 11 -11.56 -15.01 -7.85
N VAL A 12 -10.27 -15.08 -8.20
CA VAL A 12 -9.18 -14.63 -7.31
C VAL A 12 -9.31 -13.15 -7.04
N TYR A 13 -9.44 -12.32 -8.11
CA TYR A 13 -9.61 -10.88 -7.99
C TYR A 13 -10.81 -10.52 -7.12
N ARG A 14 -11.97 -11.15 -7.37
CA ARG A 14 -13.19 -10.92 -6.57
C ARG A 14 -12.99 -11.31 -5.10
N GLY A 15 -12.29 -12.39 -4.81
CA GLY A 15 -11.95 -12.78 -3.44
C GLY A 15 -11.05 -11.75 -2.75
N LEU A 16 -10.02 -11.27 -3.43
CA LEU A 16 -9.14 -10.20 -2.93
C LEU A 16 -9.92 -8.89 -2.71
N TYR A 17 -10.77 -8.52 -3.67
CA TYR A 17 -11.63 -7.35 -3.55
C TYR A 17 -12.52 -7.41 -2.30
N LEU A 18 -13.22 -8.52 -2.08
CA LEU A 18 -14.07 -8.72 -0.91
C LEU A 18 -13.26 -8.64 0.40
N TYR A 19 -12.06 -9.21 0.43
CA TYR A 19 -11.20 -9.12 1.59
C TYR A 19 -10.75 -7.68 1.87
N PHE A 20 -10.25 -6.97 0.87
CA PHE A 20 -9.81 -5.58 1.04
C PHE A 20 -10.97 -4.60 1.28
N SER A 21 -12.21 -4.95 0.92
CA SER A 21 -13.40 -4.19 1.29
C SER A 21 -13.79 -4.33 2.77
N GLY A 22 -13.09 -5.16 3.55
CA GLY A 22 -13.26 -5.27 5.01
C GLY A 22 -13.78 -6.61 5.52
N LEU A 23 -14.00 -7.58 4.63
CA LEU A 23 -14.43 -8.89 5.09
C LEU A 23 -13.25 -9.69 5.66
N SER A 24 -13.49 -10.43 6.74
CA SER A 24 -12.52 -11.40 7.23
C SER A 24 -12.28 -12.51 6.19
N LEU A 25 -11.15 -13.24 6.28
CA LEU A 25 -10.85 -14.37 5.39
C LEU A 25 -12.00 -15.41 5.34
N ARG A 26 -12.64 -15.70 6.47
CA ARG A 26 -13.75 -16.64 6.55
C ARG A 26 -15.00 -16.09 5.86
N ARG A 27 -15.39 -14.86 6.13
CA ARG A 27 -16.50 -14.18 5.48
C ARG A 27 -16.29 -14.04 3.98
N THR A 28 -15.07 -13.75 3.56
CA THR A 28 -14.70 -13.73 2.14
C THR A 28 -14.91 -15.10 1.49
N SER A 29 -14.47 -16.17 2.15
CA SER A 29 -14.68 -17.55 1.70
C SER A 29 -16.17 -17.89 1.55
N GLU A 30 -16.98 -17.53 2.52
CA GLU A 30 -18.45 -17.73 2.51
C GLU A 30 -19.08 -16.98 1.33
N ARG A 31 -18.77 -15.69 1.16
CA ARG A 31 -19.33 -14.85 0.08
C ARG A 31 -18.87 -15.30 -1.31
N LEU A 32 -17.65 -15.82 -1.43
CA LEU A 32 -17.11 -16.31 -2.69
C LEU A 32 -17.72 -17.68 -3.08
N SER A 33 -18.30 -18.43 -2.14
CA SER A 33 -18.80 -19.79 -2.34
C SER A 33 -19.89 -19.91 -3.39
N CYS A 34 -20.62 -18.83 -3.67
CA CYS A 34 -21.63 -18.78 -4.75
C CYS A 34 -21.01 -18.88 -6.16
N LEU A 35 -19.72 -18.55 -6.31
CA LEU A 35 -18.99 -18.62 -7.58
C LEU A 35 -18.01 -19.80 -7.59
N VAL A 36 -17.24 -19.96 -6.50
CA VAL A 36 -16.26 -21.02 -6.35
C VAL A 36 -16.05 -21.35 -4.87
N LYS A 37 -16.18 -22.63 -4.54
CA LYS A 37 -15.91 -23.09 -3.16
C LYS A 37 -14.39 -23.08 -2.91
N ARG A 38 -13.94 -22.19 -2.07
CA ARG A 38 -12.55 -22.07 -1.59
C ARG A 38 -12.56 -21.77 -0.10
N ASN A 39 -11.65 -22.39 0.65
CA ASN A 39 -11.52 -22.13 2.07
C ASN A 39 -10.73 -20.84 2.33
N HIS A 40 -10.81 -20.34 3.55
CA HIS A 40 -10.13 -19.11 3.98
C HIS A 40 -8.59 -19.18 3.84
N VAL A 41 -7.98 -20.36 3.97
CA VAL A 41 -6.54 -20.57 3.75
C VAL A 41 -6.17 -20.35 2.28
N THR A 42 -7.06 -20.71 1.34
CA THR A 42 -6.83 -20.43 -0.08
C THR A 42 -6.80 -18.92 -0.35
N ILE A 43 -7.70 -18.15 0.28
CA ILE A 43 -7.71 -16.68 0.14
C ILE A 43 -6.45 -16.07 0.75
N TRP A 44 -6.04 -16.55 1.92
CA TRP A 44 -4.77 -16.17 2.53
C TRP A 44 -3.57 -16.43 1.60
N ASN A 45 -3.53 -17.61 0.96
CA ASN A 45 -2.50 -17.94 -0.03
C ASN A 45 -2.53 -17.01 -1.26
N TRP A 46 -3.70 -16.56 -1.70
CA TRP A 46 -3.82 -15.58 -2.78
C TRP A 46 -3.19 -14.25 -2.38
N ILE A 47 -3.51 -13.73 -1.20
CA ILE A 47 -2.91 -12.51 -0.68
C ILE A 47 -1.39 -12.60 -0.62
N GLN A 48 -0.83 -13.78 -0.28
CA GLN A 48 0.62 -14.00 -0.22
C GLN A 48 1.28 -14.06 -1.61
N LYS A 49 0.61 -14.59 -2.60
CA LYS A 49 1.20 -14.99 -3.87
C LYS A 49 0.72 -14.18 -5.07
N TYR A 50 -0.45 -13.56 -4.97
CA TYR A 50 -0.99 -12.78 -6.08
C TYR A 50 -0.15 -11.52 -6.26
N LYS A 51 0.32 -11.35 -7.49
CA LYS A 51 0.97 -10.11 -7.90
C LYS A 51 -0.02 -9.39 -8.80
N PRO A 52 -0.50 -8.21 -8.40
CA PRO A 52 -1.36 -7.42 -9.26
C PRO A 52 -0.62 -7.16 -10.57
N ARG A 53 -1.33 -7.22 -11.68
CA ARG A 53 -0.80 -6.71 -12.93
C ARG A 53 -0.66 -5.21 -12.75
N LEU A 54 0.54 -4.69 -12.95
CA LEU A 54 0.75 -3.25 -13.07
C LEU A 54 -0.12 -2.78 -14.25
N ILE A 55 -1.33 -2.37 -13.95
CA ILE A 55 -2.16 -1.69 -14.93
C ILE A 55 -1.44 -0.36 -15.12
N LYS A 56 -0.81 -0.18 -16.29
CA LYS A 56 -0.35 1.12 -16.73
C LYS A 56 -1.60 2.01 -16.82
N THR A 57 -2.01 2.56 -15.70
CA THR A 57 -3.02 3.61 -15.69
C THR A 57 -2.44 4.74 -16.52
N LYS A 58 -3.23 5.26 -17.48
CA LYS A 58 -2.91 6.54 -18.12
C LYS A 58 -2.52 7.48 -17.00
N GLN A 59 -1.27 7.97 -17.05
CA GLN A 59 -0.75 8.87 -16.04
C GLN A 59 -1.74 10.04 -15.92
N ARG A 60 -2.49 10.07 -14.83
CA ARG A 60 -3.23 11.27 -14.46
C ARG A 60 -2.17 12.32 -14.13
N ARG A 61 -2.45 13.57 -14.44
CA ARG A 61 -1.57 14.67 -14.09
C ARG A 61 -1.32 14.63 -12.58
N ILE A 62 -0.05 14.59 -12.20
CA ILE A 62 0.37 14.66 -10.81
C ILE A 62 0.74 16.12 -10.56
N SER A 63 0.12 16.73 -9.55
CA SER A 63 0.42 18.10 -9.15
C SER A 63 1.67 18.14 -8.26
N GLU A 64 1.73 17.27 -7.28
CA GLU A 64 2.83 17.15 -6.32
C GLU A 64 2.85 15.77 -5.64
N PHE A 65 3.90 15.51 -4.88
CA PHE A 65 4.02 14.36 -3.99
C PHE A 65 3.83 14.81 -2.54
N ILE A 66 2.77 14.39 -1.88
CA ILE A 66 2.63 14.53 -0.42
C ILE A 66 3.22 13.29 0.21
N LEU A 67 4.27 13.45 1.01
CA LEU A 67 5.03 12.35 1.63
C LEU A 67 4.94 12.42 3.15
N ASP A 68 4.80 11.25 3.75
CA ASP A 68 4.86 11.10 5.21
C ASP A 68 5.29 9.67 5.54
N GLU A 69 5.71 9.43 6.77
CA GLU A 69 5.99 8.09 7.26
C GLU A 69 5.35 7.84 8.62
N THR A 70 5.08 6.58 8.88
CA THR A 70 4.52 6.15 10.16
C THR A 70 5.11 4.82 10.60
N LEU A 71 5.09 4.59 11.91
CA LEU A 71 5.51 3.33 12.48
C LEU A 71 4.39 2.31 12.39
N LEU A 72 4.70 1.13 11.86
CA LEU A 72 3.83 -0.05 11.87
C LEU A 72 4.43 -1.12 12.78
N LYS A 73 3.57 -1.73 13.57
CA LYS A 73 3.91 -2.95 14.30
C LYS A 73 3.58 -4.18 13.44
N VAL A 74 4.52 -5.08 13.30
CA VAL A 74 4.39 -6.30 12.51
C VAL A 74 4.90 -7.46 13.35
N GLY A 75 4.01 -8.13 14.06
CA GLY A 75 4.38 -9.09 15.10
C GLY A 75 5.17 -8.39 16.21
N SER A 76 6.36 -8.87 16.51
CA SER A 76 7.28 -8.26 17.49
C SER A 76 8.15 -7.13 16.93
N GLU A 77 8.13 -6.89 15.60
CA GLU A 77 8.98 -5.89 14.96
C GLU A 77 8.25 -4.58 14.70
N LEU A 78 8.96 -3.46 14.86
CA LEU A 78 8.52 -2.13 14.43
C LEU A 78 9.22 -1.79 13.11
N ILE A 79 8.42 -1.38 12.13
CA ILE A 79 8.92 -0.97 10.81
C ILE A 79 8.34 0.38 10.40
N TRP A 80 9.09 1.14 9.64
CA TRP A 80 8.62 2.40 9.07
C TRP A 80 7.90 2.14 7.75
N LEU A 81 6.67 2.66 7.65
CA LEU A 81 5.89 2.72 6.43
C LEU A 81 6.00 4.13 5.86
N TRP A 82 6.52 4.24 4.66
CA TRP A 82 6.60 5.46 3.86
C TRP A 82 5.44 5.47 2.89
N ILE A 83 4.76 6.60 2.78
CA ILE A 83 3.63 6.77 1.87
C ILE A 83 3.81 8.01 1.01
N ALA A 84 3.41 7.90 -0.25
CA ALA A 84 3.27 9.02 -1.17
C ALA A 84 1.85 9.06 -1.70
N ILE A 85 1.20 10.22 -1.64
CA ILE A 85 -0.13 10.44 -2.19
C ILE A 85 -0.14 11.62 -3.15
N GLU A 86 -1.09 11.62 -4.05
CA GLU A 86 -1.41 12.74 -4.93
C GLU A 86 -2.62 13.48 -4.37
N PRO A 87 -2.55 14.82 -4.18
CA PRO A 87 -3.58 15.57 -3.46
C PRO A 87 -4.92 15.67 -4.17
N GLU A 88 -4.96 15.85 -5.49
CA GLU A 88 -6.19 16.12 -6.24
C GLU A 88 -7.09 14.88 -6.31
N ASN A 89 -6.54 13.75 -6.71
CA ASN A 89 -7.29 12.51 -6.88
C ASN A 89 -7.16 11.55 -5.71
N ARG A 90 -6.34 11.88 -4.70
CA ARG A 90 -6.13 11.13 -3.45
C ARG A 90 -5.59 9.71 -3.65
N GLN A 91 -4.97 9.45 -4.81
CA GLN A 91 -4.34 8.17 -5.09
C GLN A 91 -3.10 7.97 -4.23
N ILE A 92 -2.89 6.75 -3.80
CA ILE A 92 -1.61 6.34 -3.22
C ILE A 92 -0.67 6.07 -4.40
N LEU A 93 0.39 6.86 -4.51
CA LEU A 93 1.37 6.74 -5.58
C LEU A 93 2.38 5.63 -5.30
N ALA A 94 2.82 5.53 -4.06
CA ALA A 94 3.74 4.48 -3.62
C ALA A 94 3.63 4.23 -2.11
N LEU A 95 3.96 3.00 -1.72
CA LEU A 95 4.26 2.60 -0.35
C LEU A 95 5.61 1.91 -0.31
N SER A 96 6.37 2.16 0.74
CA SER A 96 7.63 1.45 1.03
C SER A 96 7.74 1.14 2.50
N ILE A 97 8.49 0.11 2.86
CA ILE A 97 8.78 -0.23 4.25
C ILE A 97 10.28 -0.33 4.48
N SER A 98 10.72 0.12 5.64
CA SER A 98 12.13 0.08 6.06
C SER A 98 12.24 -0.20 7.55
N LYS A 99 13.40 -0.69 7.98
CA LYS A 99 13.74 -0.79 9.40
C LYS A 99 14.24 0.53 9.97
N GLU A 100 14.82 1.36 9.13
CA GLU A 100 15.40 2.65 9.49
C GLU A 100 14.58 3.81 8.96
N ARG A 101 14.67 4.95 9.65
CA ARG A 101 14.14 6.25 9.24
C ARG A 101 15.30 7.23 9.16
N ASN A 102 15.81 7.44 7.96
CA ASN A 102 16.93 8.34 7.71
C ASN A 102 16.87 8.92 6.29
N MET A 103 17.78 9.85 6.01
CA MET A 103 17.86 10.56 4.73
C MET A 103 18.03 9.61 3.53
N PHE A 104 18.85 8.55 3.64
CA PHE A 104 19.09 7.63 2.52
C PHE A 104 17.84 6.82 2.15
N VAL A 105 17.02 6.48 3.15
CA VAL A 105 15.73 5.80 2.91
C VAL A 105 14.76 6.77 2.25
N ALA A 106 14.67 8.01 2.72
CA ALA A 106 13.84 9.05 2.14
C ALA A 106 14.25 9.33 0.69
N GLU A 107 15.54 9.53 0.43
CA GLU A 107 16.08 9.77 -0.90
C GLU A 107 15.73 8.63 -1.87
N ARG A 108 15.96 7.38 -1.48
CA ARG A 108 15.63 6.22 -2.31
C ARG A 108 14.13 6.14 -2.60
N PHE A 109 13.29 6.41 -1.61
CA PHE A 109 11.83 6.41 -1.79
C PHE A 109 11.39 7.50 -2.78
N ILE A 110 11.90 8.73 -2.64
CA ILE A 110 11.61 9.83 -3.56
C ILE A 110 12.18 9.55 -4.95
N GLN A 111 13.39 9.01 -5.04
CA GLN A 111 14.00 8.63 -6.32
C GLN A 111 13.14 7.62 -7.09
N ASP A 112 12.54 6.64 -6.40
CA ASP A 112 11.66 5.66 -7.03
C ASP A 112 10.36 6.29 -7.54
N LEU A 113 9.80 7.29 -6.82
CA LEU A 113 8.68 8.10 -7.30
C LEU A 113 9.07 8.88 -8.57
N VAL A 114 10.21 9.56 -8.54
CA VAL A 114 10.71 10.34 -9.69
C VAL A 114 10.93 9.45 -10.93
N LYS A 115 11.44 8.24 -10.76
CA LYS A 115 11.62 7.28 -11.88
C LYS A 115 10.28 6.91 -12.54
N ILE A 116 9.21 6.82 -11.75
CA ILE A 116 7.89 6.37 -12.24
C ILE A 116 7.08 7.54 -12.80
N TYR A 117 7.07 8.66 -12.10
CA TYR A 117 6.15 9.77 -12.33
C TYR A 117 6.81 11.04 -12.89
N GLY A 118 8.13 11.12 -12.87
CA GLY A 118 8.87 12.35 -13.19
C GLY A 118 9.09 13.23 -11.95
N LYS A 119 9.68 14.40 -12.16
CA LYS A 119 9.94 15.37 -11.10
C LYS A 119 8.70 16.21 -10.81
N HIS A 120 8.29 16.26 -9.56
CA HIS A 120 7.19 17.06 -9.05
C HIS A 120 7.61 17.71 -7.74
N PRO A 121 6.96 18.81 -7.31
CA PRO A 121 7.15 19.35 -5.97
C PRO A 121 6.88 18.29 -4.90
N VAL A 122 7.53 18.43 -3.76
CA VAL A 122 7.42 17.51 -2.62
C VAL A 122 6.96 18.27 -1.39
N SER A 123 5.87 17.84 -0.80
CA SER A 123 5.34 18.33 0.47
C SER A 123 5.56 17.30 1.57
N THR A 124 6.07 17.71 2.74
CA THR A 124 6.34 16.83 3.89
C THR A 124 6.01 17.50 5.23
N ASP A 125 6.02 16.73 6.32
CA ASP A 125 5.84 17.25 7.69
C ASP A 125 7.02 18.06 8.24
N GLY A 126 8.12 18.17 7.47
CA GLY A 126 9.34 18.86 7.90
C GLY A 126 10.35 17.97 8.64
N GLY A 127 10.21 16.66 8.57
CA GLY A 127 11.21 15.72 9.05
C GLY A 127 12.61 16.02 8.45
N THR A 128 13.64 16.00 9.28
CA THR A 128 15.00 16.46 8.93
C THR A 128 15.66 15.70 7.78
N TRP A 129 15.17 14.52 7.45
CA TRP A 129 15.67 13.68 6.35
C TRP A 129 15.16 14.11 4.97
N TYR A 130 14.03 14.82 4.87
CA TYR A 130 13.43 15.20 3.59
C TYR A 130 14.14 16.34 2.86
N PRO A 131 14.48 17.48 3.53
CA PRO A 131 15.07 18.63 2.83
C PRO A 131 16.32 18.27 2.06
N MET A 132 17.24 17.54 2.69
CA MET A 132 18.50 17.12 2.05
C MET A 132 18.25 16.13 0.90
N ALA A 133 17.32 15.18 1.05
CA ALA A 133 16.98 14.25 0.00
C ALA A 133 16.38 14.97 -1.23
N CYS A 134 15.47 15.92 -1.00
CA CYS A 134 14.88 16.74 -2.07
C CYS A 134 15.91 17.62 -2.76
N GLN A 135 16.81 18.26 -2.00
CA GLN A 135 17.91 19.07 -2.55
C GLN A 135 18.85 18.24 -3.44
N PHE A 136 19.21 17.03 -2.99
CA PHE A 136 20.07 16.12 -3.76
C PHE A 136 19.41 15.71 -5.09
N LEU A 137 18.10 15.44 -5.07
CA LEU A 137 17.32 15.08 -6.25
C LEU A 137 16.89 16.28 -7.10
N LYS A 138 17.22 17.52 -6.67
CA LYS A 138 16.84 18.79 -7.32
C LYS A 138 15.32 18.88 -7.49
N LEU A 139 14.59 18.75 -6.39
CA LEU A 139 13.13 18.87 -6.30
C LEU A 139 12.78 20.06 -5.40
N ASP A 140 11.72 20.76 -5.76
CA ASP A 140 11.12 21.78 -4.92
C ASP A 140 10.49 21.11 -3.69
N HIS A 141 10.82 21.61 -2.50
CA HIS A 141 10.35 21.06 -1.24
C HIS A 141 9.70 22.14 -0.38
N HIS A 142 8.53 21.81 0.19
CA HIS A 142 7.86 22.67 1.16
C HIS A 142 7.24 21.85 2.30
N ILE A 143 6.89 22.54 3.38
CA ILE A 143 6.19 21.92 4.52
C ILE A 143 4.70 21.86 4.22
N HIS A 144 4.04 20.79 4.65
CA HIS A 144 2.60 20.60 4.49
C HIS A 144 1.79 21.83 4.86
N SER A 145 0.92 22.25 3.96
CA SER A 145 -0.23 23.07 4.32
C SER A 145 -1.19 22.29 5.24
N SER A 146 -2.09 22.98 5.91
CA SER A 146 -3.09 22.31 6.77
C SER A 146 -3.97 21.33 6.01
N LEU A 147 -4.24 21.58 4.73
CA LEU A 147 -5.01 20.67 3.87
C LEU A 147 -4.22 19.39 3.56
N GLU A 148 -2.98 19.53 3.11
CA GLU A 148 -2.09 18.40 2.79
C GLU A 148 -1.85 17.52 4.00
N LYS A 149 -1.59 18.14 5.16
CA LYS A 149 -1.46 17.45 6.44
C LYS A 149 -2.70 16.63 6.76
N SER A 150 -3.88 17.23 6.67
CA SER A 150 -5.15 16.52 6.90
C SER A 150 -5.39 15.38 5.89
N LEU A 151 -4.95 15.52 4.64
CA LEU A 151 -5.07 14.47 3.63
C LEU A 151 -4.18 13.28 3.96
N ILE A 152 -2.90 13.52 4.27
CA ILE A 152 -1.95 12.44 4.56
C ILE A 152 -2.28 11.73 5.87
N GLU A 153 -2.62 12.47 6.93
CA GLU A 153 -3.01 11.90 8.23
C GLU A 153 -4.22 10.97 8.10
N ARG A 154 -5.27 11.39 7.38
CA ARG A 154 -6.44 10.52 7.12
C ARG A 154 -6.06 9.27 6.34
N LYS A 155 -5.13 9.37 5.42
CA LYS A 155 -4.65 8.23 4.65
C LYS A 155 -3.84 7.27 5.51
N MET A 156 -2.98 7.82 6.37
CA MET A 156 -2.22 7.04 7.36
C MET A 156 -3.14 6.31 8.33
N GLN A 157 -4.17 7.00 8.86
CA GLN A 157 -5.15 6.37 9.75
C GLN A 157 -5.90 5.24 9.05
N TYR A 158 -6.36 5.47 7.82
CA TYR A 158 -7.03 4.44 7.02
C TYR A 158 -6.15 3.20 6.81
N ILE A 159 -4.84 3.37 6.59
CA ILE A 159 -3.91 2.24 6.47
C ILE A 159 -3.75 1.54 7.82
N LYS A 160 -3.57 2.30 8.91
CA LYS A 160 -3.42 1.74 10.27
C LYS A 160 -4.63 0.90 10.66
N ASP A 161 -5.84 1.41 10.48
CA ASP A 161 -7.08 0.69 10.77
C ASP A 161 -7.18 -0.65 10.03
N ARG A 162 -6.55 -0.73 8.84
CA ARG A 162 -6.51 -1.96 8.04
C ARG A 162 -5.35 -2.88 8.39
N THR A 163 -4.34 -2.37 9.08
CA THR A 163 -3.13 -3.12 9.45
C THR A 163 -3.11 -3.56 10.92
N GLU A 164 -4.08 -3.17 11.73
CA GLU A 164 -4.22 -3.63 13.12
C GLU A 164 -4.19 -5.17 13.24
N SER A 165 -4.75 -5.87 12.26
CA SER A 165 -4.72 -7.34 12.22
C SER A 165 -3.33 -7.94 11.95
N PHE A 166 -2.31 -7.14 11.66
CA PHE A 166 -0.95 -7.63 11.49
C PHE A 166 -0.35 -8.18 12.80
N ASP A 167 -0.83 -7.71 13.94
CA ASP A 167 -0.37 -8.17 15.24
C ASP A 167 -0.85 -9.59 15.56
N ASP A 168 -2.07 -9.96 15.11
CA ASP A 168 -2.72 -11.20 15.54
C ASP A 168 -2.75 -12.29 14.47
N TYR A 169 -3.00 -11.95 13.21
CA TYR A 169 -3.33 -12.93 12.19
C TYR A 169 -2.58 -12.82 10.88
N PHE A 170 -2.19 -11.63 10.47
CA PHE A 170 -1.66 -11.43 9.13
C PHE A 170 -0.74 -10.20 9.06
N PRO A 171 0.36 -10.31 8.34
CA PRO A 171 0.93 -11.48 7.67
C PRO A 171 1.66 -12.46 8.58
N CYS A 172 1.61 -12.26 9.90
CA CYS A 172 2.44 -12.91 10.88
C CYS A 172 1.68 -13.90 11.76
N ARG A 173 1.74 -15.17 11.38
CA ARG A 173 1.44 -16.28 12.29
C ARG A 173 2.67 -16.87 12.95
N VAL A 174 3.84 -16.32 12.74
CA VAL A 174 5.13 -16.88 13.16
C VAL A 174 5.96 -15.77 13.78
N GLU A 175 6.81 -16.10 14.72
CA GLU A 175 7.72 -15.16 15.43
C GLU A 175 8.53 -14.23 14.51
N HIS A 176 8.68 -14.60 13.23
CA HIS A 176 9.37 -13.79 12.22
C HIS A 176 8.52 -13.59 10.98
N CYS A 177 7.81 -12.48 10.92
CA CYS A 177 7.08 -12.10 9.72
C CYS A 177 8.05 -11.74 8.59
N LYS A 178 7.87 -12.39 7.43
CA LYS A 178 8.65 -12.01 6.25
C LYS A 178 8.16 -10.66 5.72
N LEU A 179 8.99 -9.64 5.74
CA LEU A 179 8.69 -8.31 5.20
C LEU A 179 8.18 -8.33 3.75
N SER A 180 8.54 -9.38 2.99
CA SER A 180 7.99 -9.60 1.64
C SER A 180 6.47 -9.83 1.64
N HIS A 181 5.92 -10.45 2.68
CA HIS A 181 4.47 -10.63 2.83
C HIS A 181 3.77 -9.30 3.15
N VAL A 182 4.37 -8.50 4.03
CA VAL A 182 3.87 -7.15 4.35
C VAL A 182 3.84 -6.29 3.09
N ARG A 183 4.93 -6.26 2.32
CA ARG A 183 5.01 -5.53 1.05
C ARG A 183 3.94 -5.98 0.06
N ASN A 184 3.75 -7.29 -0.09
CA ASN A 184 2.74 -7.81 -1.01
C ASN A 184 1.34 -7.41 -0.59
N TRP A 185 1.03 -7.50 0.70
CA TRP A 185 -0.26 -7.05 1.23
C TRP A 185 -0.48 -5.55 0.98
N LEU A 186 0.51 -4.72 1.30
CA LEU A 186 0.44 -3.27 1.07
C LEU A 186 0.24 -2.93 -0.41
N ASN A 187 0.94 -3.60 -1.32
CA ASN A 187 0.76 -3.41 -2.76
C ASN A 187 -0.66 -3.75 -3.21
N LEU A 188 -1.21 -4.88 -2.76
CA LEU A 188 -2.59 -5.26 -3.06
C LEU A 188 -3.59 -4.27 -2.48
N PHE A 189 -3.32 -3.74 -1.29
CA PHE A 189 -4.14 -2.71 -0.66
C PHE A 189 -4.14 -1.42 -1.48
N VAL A 190 -2.98 -0.97 -1.97
CA VAL A 190 -2.86 0.20 -2.85
C VAL A 190 -3.66 0.01 -4.13
N ASP A 191 -3.54 -1.15 -4.76
CA ASP A 191 -4.30 -1.45 -5.97
C ASP A 191 -5.81 -1.40 -5.72
N TYR A 192 -6.27 -2.06 -4.65
CA TYR A 192 -7.66 -2.01 -4.25
C TYR A 192 -8.13 -0.57 -4.02
N HIS A 193 -7.37 0.20 -3.23
CA HIS A 193 -7.72 1.58 -2.89
C HIS A 193 -7.81 2.47 -4.14
N ASN A 194 -6.82 2.39 -5.01
CA ASN A 194 -6.78 3.20 -6.22
C ASN A 194 -7.88 2.81 -7.23
N GLU A 195 -8.27 1.52 -7.27
CA GLU A 195 -9.40 1.08 -8.10
C GLU A 195 -10.74 1.58 -7.55
N GLU A 196 -10.93 1.63 -6.22
CA GLU A 196 -12.13 2.22 -5.62
C GLU A 196 -12.27 3.70 -5.96
N LEU A 197 -11.18 4.47 -5.90
CA LEU A 197 -11.20 5.88 -6.28
C LEU A 197 -11.60 6.12 -7.74
N LYS A 198 -11.30 5.19 -8.65
CA LYS A 198 -11.72 5.29 -10.06
C LYS A 198 -13.20 5.07 -10.26
N ARG A 199 -13.86 4.34 -9.36
CA ARG A 199 -15.29 4.02 -9.45
C ARG A 199 -16.18 5.14 -8.92
N VAL A 200 -15.63 5.98 -8.02
CA VAL A 200 -16.36 7.07 -7.36
C VAL A 200 -16.26 8.37 -8.16
N ASN A 201 -15.27 8.49 -9.05
CA ASN A 201 -15.04 9.61 -9.97
C ASN A 201 -15.41 9.23 -11.40
#